data_4d6bb70d65f5dce2bf8fb007b22a11d4
#
_entry.id   4d6bb70d65f5dce2bf8fb007b22a11d4
#
_cell.length_a   1.000
_cell.length_b   1.000
_cell.length_c   1.000
_cell.angle_alpha   90.00
_cell.angle_beta   90.00
_cell.angle_gamma   90.00
#
_symmetry.space_group_name_H-M   'P 1'
#
loop_
_entity.id
_entity.type
_entity.pdbx_description
1 polymer ?
#
loop_
_entity_poly.entity_id
_entity_poly.type
_entity_poly.pdbx_seq_one_letter_code
_entity_poly.pdbx_strand_id
1 'polypeptide(L)'
;MSQNSTMMTPLERRASISLASIYMLRMIGMFLILPVFSVLARELPDATPFKVGLAISAYGLTQAIFQIPFGMWSDRWGRKPVICVGLILFIFGSVVAALSSSIYGIIAGRCLQGAGAVAAVVMALAADLTREEHRTKAMAMIGISIGVSFAISIVAGPVLSNWLGLQGLFWLITALAVSSLLVLFVWVPNPEITRFHSDAQLRATGIGRVFSNPELLRLDFGIFCLHLMLTASFVVVPVLIRDQLGMPASEHWYIYLPVFLLAILTMVPFVILAEKKRKMKPVFLSFIALVGIALSGFISLGTTFWGVFFLLYLFFTGFNLLEATLPSMISKIAPPDLKGTAMGIYSTAQFLGAFVGGTGAGLLVGSYGSASVFIYCGIAALLWLLVAWGMRPPKHLTSRLENIRDIPKDRMPLLSDQLLAVPGVIEAVVVPDDGVAYLKVDRLLLDDETLSDAFKAFRDAPKVPS
;
A
#
# COMPACT_ATOMS: atom_id res chain seq x y z
N MET A 1 23.15 -29.23 14.73
CA MET A 1 22.42 -28.56 15.81
C MET A 1 21.95 -27.20 15.35
N SER A 2 20.74 -27.04 14.92
CA SER A 2 20.04 -25.75 14.98
C SER A 2 18.56 -26.09 15.07
N GLN A 3 18.00 -25.96 16.29
CA GLN A 3 16.57 -25.87 16.46
C GLN A 3 16.08 -24.72 15.58
N ASN A 4 15.24 -25.02 14.60
CA ASN A 4 14.42 -24.05 13.88
C ASN A 4 13.63 -23.27 14.93
N SER A 5 14.16 -22.12 15.37
CA SER A 5 13.43 -21.29 16.31
C SER A 5 12.24 -20.69 15.55
N THR A 6 11.05 -21.18 15.83
CA THR A 6 9.78 -20.67 15.31
C THR A 6 9.54 -19.18 15.64
N MET A 7 10.43 -18.57 16.42
CA MET A 7 10.35 -17.19 16.87
C MET A 7 11.40 -16.30 16.21
N MET A 8 11.01 -15.02 15.95
CA MET A 8 11.94 -13.98 15.52
C MET A 8 13.03 -13.76 16.57
N THR A 9 14.27 -13.59 16.13
CA THR A 9 15.35 -13.17 17.01
C THR A 9 15.09 -11.75 17.59
N PRO A 10 15.72 -11.37 18.70
CA PRO A 10 15.60 -10.02 19.24
C PRO A 10 15.98 -8.94 18.21
N LEU A 11 17.00 -9.21 17.35
CA LEU A 11 17.42 -8.30 16.28
C LEU A 11 16.35 -8.15 15.20
N GLU A 12 15.79 -9.25 14.70
CA GLU A 12 14.72 -9.24 13.69
C GLU A 12 13.47 -8.53 14.22
N ARG A 13 13.09 -8.78 15.48
CA ARG A 13 11.97 -8.11 16.14
C ARG A 13 12.22 -6.61 16.26
N ARG A 14 13.41 -6.21 16.70
CA ARG A 14 13.80 -4.79 16.80
C ARG A 14 13.76 -4.12 15.43
N ALA A 15 14.32 -4.75 14.38
CA ALA A 15 14.31 -4.25 13.03
C ALA A 15 12.86 -4.07 12.51
N SER A 16 12.02 -5.09 12.65
CA SER A 16 10.63 -5.06 12.17
C SER A 16 9.80 -3.98 12.87
N ILE A 17 9.92 -3.85 14.19
CA ILE A 17 9.18 -2.84 14.96
C ILE A 17 9.66 -1.43 14.58
N SER A 18 10.97 -1.19 14.52
CA SER A 18 11.50 0.14 14.20
C SER A 18 11.17 0.57 12.77
N LEU A 19 11.22 -0.33 11.79
CA LEU A 19 10.85 -0.04 10.42
C LEU A 19 9.33 0.18 10.27
N ALA A 20 8.50 -0.61 10.95
CA ALA A 20 7.06 -0.37 11.01
C ALA A 20 6.73 0.98 11.67
N SER A 21 7.48 1.38 12.71
CA SER A 21 7.31 2.68 13.36
C SER A 21 7.66 3.85 12.43
N ILE A 22 8.78 3.76 11.69
CA ILE A 22 9.15 4.77 10.67
C ILE A 22 8.03 4.89 9.63
N TYR A 23 7.53 3.75 9.16
CA TYR A 23 6.45 3.72 8.17
C TYR A 23 5.17 4.33 8.73
N MET A 24 4.80 3.97 9.98
CA MET A 24 3.62 4.47 10.68
C MET A 24 3.67 6.00 10.85
N LEU A 25 4.76 6.54 11.39
CA LEU A 25 4.92 7.98 11.63
C LEU A 25 4.81 8.79 10.32
N ARG A 26 5.42 8.27 9.25
CA ARG A 26 5.35 8.88 7.93
C ARG A 26 3.93 8.82 7.34
N MET A 27 3.23 7.70 7.49
CA MET A 27 1.86 7.53 7.00
C MET A 27 0.86 8.39 7.79
N ILE A 28 1.04 8.52 9.12
CA ILE A 28 0.27 9.50 9.91
C ILE A 28 0.48 10.89 9.31
N GLY A 29 1.71 11.31 9.05
CA GLY A 29 2.00 12.60 8.43
C GLY A 29 1.34 12.81 7.06
N MET A 30 1.17 11.76 6.28
CA MET A 30 0.49 11.82 5.00
C MET A 30 -1.03 11.93 5.14
N PHE A 31 -1.62 11.11 6.02
CA PHE A 31 -3.08 11.01 6.15
C PHE A 31 -3.71 12.06 7.04
N LEU A 32 -2.94 12.64 7.97
CA LEU A 32 -3.45 13.56 9.01
C LEU A 32 -4.20 14.76 8.44
N ILE A 33 -3.74 15.28 7.31
CA ILE A 33 -4.36 16.46 6.67
C ILE A 33 -5.57 16.11 5.80
N LEU A 34 -5.72 14.86 5.34
CA LEU A 34 -6.75 14.49 4.37
C LEU A 34 -8.17 14.90 4.81
N PRO A 35 -8.63 14.59 6.04
CA PRO A 35 -10.00 14.85 6.44
C PRO A 35 -10.33 16.33 6.65
N VAL A 36 -9.32 17.21 6.72
CA VAL A 36 -9.52 18.64 7.05
C VAL A 36 -8.97 19.59 5.99
N PHE A 37 -8.07 19.12 5.12
CA PHE A 37 -7.33 19.98 4.22
C PHE A 37 -8.23 20.78 3.28
N SER A 38 -9.22 20.12 2.66
CA SER A 38 -10.13 20.78 1.73
C SER A 38 -10.98 21.88 2.37
N VAL A 39 -11.20 21.82 3.68
CA VAL A 39 -11.90 22.86 4.45
C VAL A 39 -10.95 24.01 4.78
N LEU A 40 -9.78 23.70 5.38
CA LEU A 40 -8.84 24.71 5.87
C LEU A 40 -8.11 25.44 4.74
N ALA A 41 -7.78 24.75 3.67
CA ALA A 41 -7.02 25.34 2.55
C ALA A 41 -7.83 26.32 1.70
N ARG A 42 -9.16 26.35 1.80
CA ARG A 42 -10.00 27.34 1.11
C ARG A 42 -9.80 28.77 1.62
N GLU A 43 -9.33 28.91 2.85
CA GLU A 43 -9.07 30.22 3.46
C GLU A 43 -7.73 30.82 3.06
N LEU A 44 -6.90 30.05 2.34
CA LEU A 44 -5.60 30.52 1.89
C LEU A 44 -5.72 31.48 0.70
N PRO A 45 -4.82 32.48 0.59
CA PRO A 45 -4.71 33.31 -0.59
C PRO A 45 -4.55 32.48 -1.86
N ASP A 46 -5.21 32.92 -2.93
CA ASP A 46 -5.23 32.29 -4.25
C ASP A 46 -5.77 30.86 -4.31
N ALA A 47 -6.40 30.36 -3.24
CA ALA A 47 -7.00 29.04 -3.21
C ALA A 47 -8.19 28.96 -4.20
N THR A 48 -8.13 27.99 -5.10
CA THR A 48 -9.23 27.59 -5.96
C THR A 48 -9.50 26.11 -5.74
N PRO A 49 -10.70 25.58 -6.03
CA PRO A 49 -10.98 24.16 -5.90
C PRO A 49 -9.94 23.27 -6.58
N PHE A 50 -9.49 23.67 -7.78
CA PHE A 50 -8.42 22.99 -8.51
C PHE A 50 -7.10 22.95 -7.73
N LYS A 51 -6.64 24.10 -7.21
CA LYS A 51 -5.38 24.17 -6.46
C LYS A 51 -5.45 23.41 -5.13
N VAL A 52 -6.60 23.40 -4.47
CA VAL A 52 -6.83 22.61 -3.26
C VAL A 52 -6.75 21.11 -3.58
N GLY A 53 -7.42 20.64 -4.63
CA GLY A 53 -7.32 19.28 -5.11
C GLY A 53 -5.90 18.89 -5.51
N LEU A 54 -5.18 19.79 -6.20
CA LEU A 54 -3.78 19.61 -6.57
C LEU A 54 -2.89 19.53 -5.32
N ALA A 55 -3.08 20.37 -4.32
CA ALA A 55 -2.29 20.33 -3.07
C ALA A 55 -2.48 19.02 -2.30
N ILE A 56 -3.71 18.47 -2.26
CA ILE A 56 -3.96 17.15 -1.68
C ILE A 56 -3.19 16.06 -2.43
N SER A 57 -3.20 16.12 -3.75
CA SER A 57 -2.78 15.02 -4.63
C SER A 57 -1.35 15.12 -5.15
N ALA A 58 -0.70 16.30 -5.10
CA ALA A 58 0.66 16.53 -5.60
C ALA A 58 1.71 15.59 -4.97
N TYR A 59 1.52 15.26 -3.69
CA TYR A 59 2.30 14.23 -3.02
C TYR A 59 2.27 12.90 -3.80
N GLY A 60 1.09 12.48 -4.25
CA GLY A 60 0.92 11.23 -4.99
C GLY A 60 1.70 11.20 -6.30
N LEU A 61 1.70 12.29 -7.06
CA LEU A 61 2.44 12.36 -8.33
C LEU A 61 3.94 12.15 -8.13
N THR A 62 4.54 12.92 -7.22
CA THR A 62 5.99 12.83 -6.98
C THR A 62 6.36 11.50 -6.32
N GLN A 63 5.52 10.97 -5.43
CA GLN A 63 5.70 9.63 -4.86
C GLN A 63 5.70 8.56 -5.97
N ALA A 64 4.76 8.61 -6.92
CA ALA A 64 4.69 7.67 -8.04
C ALA A 64 5.94 7.73 -8.92
N ILE A 65 6.43 8.95 -9.23
CA ILE A 65 7.62 9.16 -10.06
C ILE A 65 8.88 8.62 -9.37
N PHE A 66 9.05 8.92 -8.07
CA PHE A 66 10.29 8.59 -7.35
C PHE A 66 10.28 7.22 -6.67
N GLN A 67 9.15 6.52 -6.63
CA GLN A 67 9.03 5.19 -6.00
C GLN A 67 10.05 4.19 -6.55
N ILE A 68 10.12 4.07 -7.87
CA ILE A 68 11.05 3.16 -8.57
C ILE A 68 12.51 3.63 -8.47
N PRO A 69 12.85 4.91 -8.78
CA PRO A 69 14.20 5.41 -8.62
C PRO A 69 14.78 5.22 -7.21
N PHE A 70 14.03 5.53 -6.16
CA PHE A 70 14.51 5.34 -4.78
C PHE A 70 14.81 3.88 -4.47
N GLY A 71 13.96 2.94 -4.95
CA GLY A 71 14.23 1.51 -4.85
C GLY A 71 15.58 1.15 -5.48
N MET A 72 15.82 1.56 -6.72
CA MET A 72 17.04 1.29 -7.46
C MET A 72 18.28 1.97 -6.85
N TRP A 73 18.16 3.21 -6.37
CA TRP A 73 19.26 3.91 -5.71
C TRP A 73 19.67 3.23 -4.41
N SER A 74 18.69 2.67 -3.69
CA SER A 74 18.97 1.96 -2.44
C SER A 74 19.76 0.67 -2.62
N ASP A 75 19.71 0.06 -3.80
CA ASP A 75 20.52 -1.11 -4.15
C ASP A 75 22.00 -0.73 -4.35
N ARG A 76 22.27 0.52 -4.79
CA ARG A 76 23.63 1.00 -5.09
C ARG A 76 24.26 1.73 -3.92
N TRP A 77 23.51 2.58 -3.22
CA TRP A 77 24.04 3.46 -2.17
C TRP A 77 23.73 2.94 -0.75
N GLY A 78 23.03 1.81 -0.67
CA GLY A 78 22.60 1.21 0.58
C GLY A 78 21.23 1.71 1.05
N ARG A 79 20.56 0.88 1.86
CA ARG A 79 19.17 1.12 2.29
C ARG A 79 19.03 2.34 3.20
N LYS A 80 19.80 2.37 4.29
CA LYS A 80 19.69 3.44 5.31
C LYS A 80 20.00 4.84 4.77
N PRO A 81 21.07 5.07 3.98
CA PRO A 81 21.34 6.37 3.38
C PRO A 81 20.18 6.87 2.51
N VAL A 82 19.59 6.00 1.69
CA VAL A 82 18.48 6.40 0.81
C VAL A 82 17.19 6.67 1.61
N ILE A 83 16.91 5.90 2.67
CA ILE A 83 15.81 6.21 3.60
C ILE A 83 16.06 7.56 4.28
N CYS A 84 17.29 7.84 4.71
CA CYS A 84 17.67 9.10 5.33
C CYS A 84 17.39 10.29 4.38
N VAL A 85 17.85 10.21 3.13
CA VAL A 85 17.60 11.24 2.11
C VAL A 85 16.10 11.46 1.90
N GLY A 86 15.34 10.38 1.76
CA GLY A 86 13.89 10.47 1.59
C GLY A 86 13.17 11.09 2.77
N LEU A 87 13.57 10.76 4.01
CA LEU A 87 13.02 11.37 5.21
C LEU A 87 13.40 12.87 5.32
N ILE A 88 14.62 13.25 4.95
CA ILE A 88 15.05 14.65 4.89
C ILE A 88 14.21 15.43 3.88
N LEU A 89 13.98 14.88 2.68
CA LEU A 89 13.09 15.52 1.69
C LEU A 89 11.67 15.68 2.23
N PHE A 90 11.15 14.67 2.93
CA PHE A 90 9.83 14.73 3.54
C PHE A 90 9.76 15.80 4.65
N ILE A 91 10.80 15.90 5.51
CA ILE A 91 10.93 16.93 6.54
C ILE A 91 10.96 18.32 5.89
N PHE A 92 11.84 18.50 4.91
CA PHE A 92 11.98 19.79 4.22
C PHE A 92 10.67 20.22 3.54
N GLY A 93 9.99 19.29 2.84
CA GLY A 93 8.67 19.56 2.26
C GLY A 93 7.62 19.92 3.31
N SER A 94 7.66 19.28 4.48
CA SER A 94 6.74 19.58 5.59
C SER A 94 7.00 20.97 6.17
N VAL A 95 8.27 21.37 6.32
CA VAL A 95 8.67 22.72 6.77
C VAL A 95 8.24 23.78 5.75
N VAL A 96 8.45 23.53 4.44
CA VAL A 96 8.00 24.45 3.40
C VAL A 96 6.49 24.67 3.46
N ALA A 97 5.71 23.59 3.63
CA ALA A 97 4.26 23.68 3.78
C ALA A 97 3.85 24.40 5.08
N ALA A 98 4.54 24.14 6.19
CA ALA A 98 4.27 24.77 7.50
C ALA A 98 4.54 26.28 7.53
N LEU A 99 5.57 26.73 6.83
CA LEU A 99 5.94 28.14 6.72
C LEU A 99 5.13 28.89 5.66
N SER A 100 4.41 28.17 4.82
CA SER A 100 3.72 28.79 3.67
C SER A 100 2.41 29.46 4.11
N SER A 101 2.21 30.68 3.65
CA SER A 101 0.95 31.43 3.77
C SER A 101 0.09 31.37 2.49
N SER A 102 0.53 30.66 1.45
CA SER A 102 -0.18 30.56 0.17
C SER A 102 -0.37 29.09 -0.26
N ILE A 103 -1.39 28.86 -1.08
CA ILE A 103 -1.67 27.51 -1.62
C ILE A 103 -0.50 26.99 -2.49
N TYR A 104 0.24 27.87 -3.16
CA TYR A 104 1.38 27.49 -4.02
C TYR A 104 2.54 26.88 -3.21
N GLY A 105 2.87 27.50 -2.07
CA GLY A 105 3.93 26.96 -1.22
C GLY A 105 3.54 25.64 -0.58
N ILE A 106 2.24 25.46 -0.27
CA ILE A 106 1.75 24.14 0.20
C ILE A 106 1.87 23.09 -0.91
N ILE A 107 1.50 23.41 -2.16
CA ILE A 107 1.68 22.51 -3.32
C ILE A 107 3.17 22.13 -3.46
N ALA A 108 4.07 23.09 -3.40
CA ALA A 108 5.52 22.83 -3.46
C ALA A 108 6.00 21.92 -2.33
N GLY A 109 5.58 22.22 -1.09
CA GLY A 109 5.86 21.38 0.07
C GLY A 109 5.34 19.94 -0.08
N ARG A 110 4.12 19.78 -0.62
CA ARG A 110 3.53 18.46 -0.90
C ARG A 110 4.29 17.69 -1.98
N CYS A 111 4.74 18.38 -3.04
CA CYS A 111 5.62 17.77 -4.05
C CYS A 111 6.93 17.27 -3.43
N LEU A 112 7.56 18.06 -2.56
CA LEU A 112 8.80 17.69 -1.88
C LEU A 112 8.59 16.51 -0.91
N GLN A 113 7.48 16.51 -0.15
CA GLN A 113 7.12 15.39 0.71
C GLN A 113 6.99 14.08 -0.09
N GLY A 114 6.31 14.11 -1.23
CA GLY A 114 6.14 12.93 -2.08
C GLY A 114 7.43 12.47 -2.75
N ALA A 115 8.34 13.41 -3.07
CA ALA A 115 9.66 13.06 -3.63
C ALA A 115 10.50 12.20 -2.67
N GLY A 116 10.22 12.24 -1.35
CA GLY A 116 10.83 11.35 -0.36
C GLY A 116 10.25 9.92 -0.38
N ALA A 117 10.27 9.25 -1.51
CA ALA A 117 9.61 7.96 -1.78
C ALA A 117 10.32 6.75 -1.15
N VAL A 118 10.33 6.62 0.18
CA VAL A 118 11.07 5.58 0.90
C VAL A 118 10.32 4.25 1.09
N ALA A 119 9.06 4.15 0.69
CA ALA A 119 8.22 2.98 0.99
C ALA A 119 8.85 1.65 0.53
N ALA A 120 9.27 1.57 -0.74
CA ALA A 120 9.93 0.38 -1.29
C ALA A 120 11.26 0.08 -0.58
N VAL A 121 12.02 1.11 -0.21
CA VAL A 121 13.33 0.97 0.44
C VAL A 121 13.18 0.44 1.87
N VAL A 122 12.17 0.88 2.61
CA VAL A 122 11.86 0.36 3.96
C VAL A 122 11.48 -1.12 3.90
N MET A 123 10.67 -1.52 2.92
CA MET A 123 10.32 -2.92 2.70
C MET A 123 11.56 -3.76 2.36
N ALA A 124 12.43 -3.26 1.48
CA ALA A 124 13.68 -3.94 1.14
C ALA A 124 14.61 -4.09 2.35
N LEU A 125 14.74 -3.04 3.19
CA LEU A 125 15.54 -3.10 4.41
C LEU A 125 14.93 -4.09 5.42
N ALA A 126 13.62 -4.17 5.53
CA ALA A 126 12.96 -5.18 6.36
C ALA A 126 13.30 -6.61 5.90
N ALA A 127 13.35 -6.84 4.57
CA ALA A 127 13.76 -8.12 4.02
C ALA A 127 15.24 -8.44 4.30
N ASP A 128 16.13 -7.44 4.20
CA ASP A 128 17.58 -7.59 4.48
C ASP A 128 17.85 -7.93 5.97
N LEU A 129 17.01 -7.44 6.89
CA LEU A 129 17.19 -7.59 8.34
C LEU A 129 16.39 -8.76 8.94
N THR A 130 15.64 -9.52 8.13
CA THR A 130 14.84 -10.66 8.59
C THR A 130 15.16 -11.92 7.80
N ARG A 131 15.19 -13.06 8.51
CA ARG A 131 15.29 -14.37 7.85
C ARG A 131 14.06 -14.64 6.99
N GLU A 132 14.21 -15.48 5.99
CA GLU A 132 13.18 -15.81 5.02
C GLU A 132 11.88 -16.31 5.69
N GLU A 133 11.99 -17.15 6.73
CA GLU A 133 10.85 -17.69 7.47
C GLU A 133 10.05 -16.60 8.22
N HIS A 134 10.67 -15.48 8.55
CA HIS A 134 10.05 -14.39 9.31
C HIS A 134 9.74 -13.13 8.49
N ARG A 135 10.17 -13.09 7.22
CA ARG A 135 9.96 -11.95 6.32
C ARG A 135 8.49 -11.59 6.14
N THR A 136 7.63 -12.60 5.99
CA THR A 136 6.18 -12.38 5.88
C THR A 136 5.61 -11.70 7.13
N LYS A 137 6.09 -12.05 8.33
CA LYS A 137 5.66 -11.40 9.57
C LYS A 137 6.11 -9.94 9.64
N ALA A 138 7.36 -9.65 9.25
CA ALA A 138 7.89 -8.29 9.21
C ALA A 138 7.10 -7.41 8.23
N MET A 139 6.83 -7.90 7.02
CA MET A 139 6.02 -7.21 6.03
C MET A 139 4.57 -6.97 6.50
N ALA A 140 3.97 -7.96 7.19
CA ALA A 140 2.64 -7.81 7.76
C ALA A 140 2.60 -6.73 8.85
N MET A 141 3.63 -6.61 9.70
CA MET A 141 3.72 -5.54 10.70
C MET A 141 3.75 -4.15 10.05
N ILE A 142 4.51 -3.98 8.95
CA ILE A 142 4.54 -2.74 8.19
C ILE A 142 3.15 -2.48 7.55
N GLY A 143 2.52 -3.50 6.96
CA GLY A 143 1.18 -3.38 6.38
C GLY A 143 0.12 -2.96 7.40
N ILE A 144 0.11 -3.55 8.59
CA ILE A 144 -0.80 -3.19 9.69
C ILE A 144 -0.58 -1.73 10.11
N SER A 145 0.69 -1.27 10.13
CA SER A 145 1.00 0.11 10.52
C SER A 145 0.37 1.15 9.59
N ILE A 146 0.14 0.83 8.31
CA ILE A 146 -0.56 1.71 7.36
C ILE A 146 -2.02 1.90 7.77
N GLY A 147 -2.74 0.80 8.01
CA GLY A 147 -4.15 0.83 8.43
C GLY A 147 -4.34 1.55 9.76
N VAL A 148 -3.47 1.29 10.73
CA VAL A 148 -3.46 1.99 12.03
C VAL A 148 -3.18 3.49 11.86
N SER A 149 -2.24 3.86 10.99
CA SER A 149 -1.93 5.26 10.69
C SER A 149 -3.14 5.99 10.09
N PHE A 150 -3.85 5.34 9.17
CA PHE A 150 -5.05 5.90 8.58
C PHE A 150 -6.16 6.09 9.62
N ALA A 151 -6.40 5.07 10.45
CA ALA A 151 -7.39 5.13 11.53
C ALA A 151 -7.12 6.25 12.55
N ILE A 152 -5.87 6.41 12.95
CA ILE A 152 -5.45 7.49 13.85
C ILE A 152 -5.66 8.84 13.16
N SER A 153 -5.22 8.97 11.91
CA SER A 153 -5.20 10.24 11.19
C SER A 153 -6.58 10.79 10.87
N ILE A 154 -7.53 9.92 10.52
CA ILE A 154 -8.89 10.35 10.16
C ILE A 154 -9.65 10.92 11.37
N VAL A 155 -9.23 10.55 12.57
CA VAL A 155 -9.77 11.07 13.84
C VAL A 155 -8.94 12.23 14.39
N ALA A 156 -7.61 12.04 14.44
CA ALA A 156 -6.71 13.03 15.02
C ALA A 156 -6.62 14.31 14.17
N GLY A 157 -6.72 14.20 12.83
CA GLY A 157 -6.69 15.37 11.95
C GLY A 157 -7.75 16.42 12.30
N PRO A 158 -9.05 16.07 12.32
CA PRO A 158 -10.11 16.98 12.77
C PRO A 158 -9.88 17.56 14.16
N VAL A 159 -9.59 16.73 15.15
CA VAL A 159 -9.40 17.16 16.54
C VAL A 159 -8.23 18.15 16.65
N LEU A 160 -7.09 17.83 16.08
CA LEU A 160 -5.87 18.64 16.15
C LEU A 160 -5.97 19.91 15.30
N SER A 161 -6.75 19.91 14.23
CA SER A 161 -6.93 21.07 13.36
C SER A 161 -7.50 22.28 14.09
N ASN A 162 -8.33 22.05 15.12
CA ASN A 162 -8.91 23.11 15.91
C ASN A 162 -7.87 23.88 16.75
N TRP A 163 -6.83 23.20 17.22
CA TRP A 163 -5.82 23.80 18.08
C TRP A 163 -4.60 24.29 17.30
N LEU A 164 -4.25 23.59 16.25
CA LEU A 164 -3.01 23.81 15.53
C LEU A 164 -3.21 24.59 14.22
N GLY A 165 -4.42 24.59 13.66
CA GLY A 165 -4.66 25.09 12.31
C GLY A 165 -3.89 24.29 11.25
N LEU A 166 -3.91 24.74 9.99
CA LEU A 166 -3.27 24.05 8.88
C LEU A 166 -1.73 24.04 9.00
N GLN A 167 -1.14 25.18 9.30
CA GLN A 167 0.32 25.32 9.47
C GLN A 167 0.83 24.50 10.65
N GLY A 168 0.11 24.50 11.78
CA GLY A 168 0.47 23.68 12.94
C GLY A 168 0.38 22.19 12.69
N LEU A 169 -0.57 21.72 11.86
CA LEU A 169 -0.59 20.33 11.40
C LEU A 169 0.67 19.98 10.61
N PHE A 170 1.14 20.86 9.73
CA PHE A 170 2.40 20.63 9.00
C PHE A 170 3.63 20.65 9.92
N TRP A 171 3.64 21.46 10.98
CA TRP A 171 4.68 21.40 12.01
C TRP A 171 4.65 20.09 12.79
N LEU A 172 3.47 19.59 13.12
CA LEU A 172 3.33 18.25 13.72
C LEU A 172 3.86 17.15 12.80
N ILE A 173 3.52 17.21 11.51
CA ILE A 173 4.05 16.29 10.48
C ILE A 173 5.58 16.36 10.42
N THR A 174 6.14 17.57 10.51
CA THR A 174 7.60 17.76 10.58
C THR A 174 8.19 17.05 11.80
N ALA A 175 7.59 17.20 12.98
CA ALA A 175 8.04 16.55 14.20
C ALA A 175 7.98 15.02 14.12
N LEU A 176 6.90 14.47 13.54
CA LEU A 176 6.77 13.02 13.29
C LEU A 176 7.83 12.51 12.31
N ALA A 177 8.15 13.29 11.28
CA ALA A 177 9.18 12.94 10.32
C ALA A 177 10.59 12.99 10.91
N VAL A 178 10.89 14.00 11.75
CA VAL A 178 12.15 14.07 12.53
C VAL A 178 12.24 12.88 13.48
N SER A 179 11.14 12.52 14.16
CA SER A 179 11.09 11.31 15.00
C SER A 179 11.39 10.04 14.21
N SER A 180 10.90 9.93 12.96
CA SER A 180 11.23 8.82 12.07
C SER A 180 12.72 8.75 11.75
N LEU A 181 13.36 9.90 11.55
CA LEU A 181 14.80 9.99 11.31
C LEU A 181 15.60 9.58 12.55
N LEU A 182 15.16 9.98 13.75
CA LEU A 182 15.77 9.53 15.01
C LEU A 182 15.65 8.01 15.19
N VAL A 183 14.46 7.45 14.92
CA VAL A 183 14.24 5.98 14.94
C VAL A 183 15.19 5.28 13.98
N LEU A 184 15.40 5.81 12.77
CA LEU A 184 16.30 5.24 11.77
C LEU A 184 17.74 5.10 12.29
N PHE A 185 18.25 6.12 12.96
CA PHE A 185 19.64 6.12 13.43
C PHE A 185 19.84 5.37 14.76
N VAL A 186 18.88 5.45 15.68
CA VAL A 186 19.03 4.90 17.04
C VAL A 186 18.60 3.43 17.12
N TRP A 187 17.50 3.07 16.45
CA TRP A 187 16.89 1.76 16.65
C TRP A 187 17.01 0.80 15.47
N VAL A 188 17.10 1.29 14.23
CA VAL A 188 17.24 0.39 13.08
C VAL A 188 18.66 -0.18 13.04
N PRO A 189 18.83 -1.53 13.07
CA PRO A 189 20.14 -2.15 12.92
C PRO A 189 20.76 -1.85 11.55
N ASN A 190 22.10 -1.91 11.46
CA ASN A 190 22.76 -1.88 10.17
C ASN A 190 22.73 -3.29 9.55
N PRO A 191 22.36 -3.45 8.28
CA PRO A 191 22.49 -4.72 7.61
C PRO A 191 23.98 -5.07 7.45
N GLU A 192 24.37 -6.28 7.84
CA GLU A 192 25.77 -6.76 7.66
C GLU A 192 26.07 -7.00 6.18
N ILE A 193 25.06 -7.44 5.41
CA ILE A 193 25.13 -7.70 3.97
C ILE A 193 23.84 -7.23 3.35
N THR A 194 23.93 -6.35 2.36
CA THR A 194 22.79 -6.01 1.50
C THR A 194 22.68 -7.08 0.42
N ARG A 195 21.62 -7.90 0.47
CA ARG A 195 21.35 -8.94 -0.52
C ARG A 195 20.22 -8.51 -1.44
N PHE A 196 20.26 -8.98 -2.66
CA PHE A 196 19.13 -8.82 -3.56
C PHE A 196 18.05 -9.88 -3.20
N HIS A 197 16.83 -9.43 -2.89
CA HIS A 197 15.71 -10.30 -2.58
C HIS A 197 14.61 -10.08 -3.63
N SER A 198 14.46 -11.04 -4.54
CA SER A 198 13.52 -10.93 -5.67
C SER A 198 12.05 -10.83 -5.24
N ASP A 199 11.71 -11.30 -4.06
CA ASP A 199 10.37 -11.22 -3.48
C ASP A 199 10.03 -9.86 -2.85
N ALA A 200 11.05 -9.04 -2.56
CA ALA A 200 10.90 -7.74 -1.89
C ALA A 200 11.45 -6.55 -2.69
N GLN A 201 12.23 -6.78 -3.74
CA GLN A 201 12.92 -5.73 -4.49
C GLN A 201 12.43 -5.64 -5.94
N LEU A 202 12.58 -4.44 -6.53
CA LEU A 202 12.18 -4.18 -7.90
C LEU A 202 13.28 -4.59 -8.88
N ARG A 203 12.95 -5.47 -9.83
CA ARG A 203 13.83 -5.83 -10.94
C ARG A 203 13.42 -5.09 -12.21
N ALA A 204 14.30 -4.24 -12.72
CA ALA A 204 14.04 -3.52 -13.97
C ALA A 204 13.79 -4.49 -15.17
N THR A 205 14.50 -5.60 -15.21
CA THR A 205 14.33 -6.66 -16.24
C THR A 205 12.99 -7.39 -16.14
N GLY A 206 12.31 -7.33 -14.99
CA GLY A 206 11.01 -7.98 -14.77
C GLY A 206 9.81 -7.10 -15.10
N ILE A 207 10.00 -5.80 -15.30
CA ILE A 207 8.90 -4.84 -15.53
C ILE A 207 8.05 -5.25 -16.74
N GLY A 208 8.67 -5.60 -17.85
CA GLY A 208 7.96 -6.03 -19.07
C GLY A 208 7.09 -7.28 -18.83
N ARG A 209 7.56 -8.25 -18.07
CA ARG A 209 6.79 -9.47 -17.72
C ARG A 209 5.58 -9.17 -16.84
N VAL A 210 5.69 -8.21 -15.93
CA VAL A 210 4.57 -7.77 -15.10
C VAL A 210 3.52 -7.05 -15.96
N PHE A 211 3.93 -6.11 -16.81
CA PHE A 211 3.03 -5.43 -17.75
C PHE A 211 2.40 -6.34 -18.80
N SER A 212 2.99 -7.49 -19.11
CA SER A 212 2.40 -8.47 -20.01
C SER A 212 1.36 -9.36 -19.34
N ASN A 213 1.18 -9.27 -18.02
CA ASN A 213 0.19 -10.06 -17.29
C ASN A 213 -1.12 -9.29 -17.10
N PRO A 214 -2.20 -9.63 -17.85
CA PRO A 214 -3.45 -8.87 -17.79
C PRO A 214 -4.14 -8.94 -16.42
N GLU A 215 -3.92 -9.99 -15.63
CA GLU A 215 -4.51 -10.10 -14.30
C GLU A 215 -3.85 -9.12 -13.31
N LEU A 216 -2.52 -8.92 -13.43
CA LEU A 216 -1.82 -7.90 -12.62
C LEU A 216 -2.27 -6.49 -13.02
N LEU A 217 -2.36 -6.20 -14.33
CA LEU A 217 -2.84 -4.89 -14.81
C LEU A 217 -4.27 -4.57 -14.36
N ARG A 218 -5.15 -5.57 -14.27
CA ARG A 218 -6.52 -5.39 -13.73
C ARG A 218 -6.49 -4.98 -12.26
N LEU A 219 -5.57 -5.55 -11.48
CA LEU A 219 -5.41 -5.19 -10.06
C LEU A 219 -4.74 -3.83 -9.89
N ASP A 220 -3.76 -3.50 -10.74
CA ASP A 220 -3.12 -2.17 -10.77
C ASP A 220 -4.14 -1.08 -11.13
N PHE A 221 -5.00 -1.34 -12.12
CA PHE A 221 -6.12 -0.46 -12.43
C PHE A 221 -7.13 -0.37 -11.28
N GLY A 222 -7.33 -1.47 -10.55
CA GLY A 222 -8.19 -1.52 -9.38
C GLY A 222 -7.72 -0.59 -8.26
N ILE A 223 -6.45 -0.68 -7.88
CA ILE A 223 -5.90 0.18 -6.83
C ILE A 223 -5.84 1.65 -7.27
N PHE A 224 -5.57 1.90 -8.56
CA PHE A 224 -5.67 3.22 -9.14
C PHE A 224 -7.08 3.82 -8.96
N CYS A 225 -8.14 3.09 -9.33
CA CYS A 225 -9.52 3.54 -9.16
C CYS A 225 -9.89 3.72 -7.68
N LEU A 226 -9.46 2.80 -6.81
CA LEU A 226 -9.76 2.87 -5.38
C LEU A 226 -9.19 4.15 -4.74
N HIS A 227 -7.93 4.48 -5.06
CA HIS A 227 -7.28 5.69 -4.53
C HIS A 227 -7.71 6.98 -5.24
N LEU A 228 -8.08 6.89 -6.52
CA LEU A 228 -8.76 7.98 -7.21
C LEU A 228 -10.04 8.37 -6.46
N MET A 229 -10.91 7.41 -6.16
CA MET A 229 -12.17 7.63 -5.45
C MET A 229 -11.94 8.11 -4.01
N LEU A 230 -10.96 7.56 -3.29
CA LEU A 230 -10.59 8.01 -1.94
C LEU A 230 -10.21 9.48 -1.94
N THR A 231 -9.24 9.86 -2.78
CA THR A 231 -8.70 11.23 -2.78
C THR A 231 -9.72 12.23 -3.31
N ALA A 232 -10.48 11.85 -4.35
CA ALA A 232 -11.59 12.67 -4.86
C ALA A 232 -12.65 12.93 -3.77
N SER A 233 -13.00 11.91 -2.98
CA SER A 233 -13.95 12.04 -1.88
C SER A 233 -13.45 13.01 -0.80
N PHE A 234 -12.17 12.98 -0.44
CA PHE A 234 -11.61 13.89 0.56
C PHE A 234 -11.47 15.34 0.06
N VAL A 235 -11.55 15.59 -1.24
CA VAL A 235 -11.69 16.96 -1.76
C VAL A 235 -13.09 17.53 -1.46
N VAL A 236 -14.13 16.70 -1.51
CA VAL A 236 -15.53 17.16 -1.48
C VAL A 236 -16.23 16.88 -0.15
N VAL A 237 -16.11 15.67 0.41
CA VAL A 237 -16.91 15.24 1.55
C VAL A 237 -16.68 16.08 2.82
N PRO A 238 -15.43 16.45 3.21
CA PRO A 238 -15.25 17.33 4.39
C PRO A 238 -15.91 18.69 4.21
N VAL A 239 -15.90 19.21 2.98
CA VAL A 239 -16.56 20.48 2.64
C VAL A 239 -18.07 20.34 2.69
N LEU A 240 -18.60 19.24 2.19
CA LEU A 240 -20.04 18.94 2.25
C LEU A 240 -20.52 18.82 3.71
N ILE A 241 -19.76 18.15 4.57
CA ILE A 241 -20.08 18.04 6.00
C ILE A 241 -20.11 19.44 6.65
N ARG A 242 -19.12 20.32 6.34
CA ARG A 242 -19.11 21.69 6.83
C ARG A 242 -20.29 22.51 6.31
N ASP A 243 -20.48 22.53 4.99
CA ASP A 243 -21.37 23.48 4.32
C ASP A 243 -22.85 23.05 4.38
N GLN A 244 -23.15 21.73 4.33
CA GLN A 244 -24.52 21.19 4.33
C GLN A 244 -25.02 20.80 5.73
N LEU A 245 -24.13 20.27 6.58
CA LEU A 245 -24.50 19.83 7.93
C LEU A 245 -24.18 20.87 8.99
N GLY A 246 -23.49 21.98 8.62
CA GLY A 246 -23.08 23.03 9.56
C GLY A 246 -22.02 22.57 10.58
N MET A 247 -21.36 21.44 10.37
CA MET A 247 -20.37 20.90 11.30
C MET A 247 -18.99 21.47 11.00
N PRO A 248 -18.32 22.13 11.97
CA PRO A 248 -16.94 22.60 11.77
C PRO A 248 -15.98 21.41 11.59
N ALA A 249 -14.85 21.67 10.90
CA ALA A 249 -13.87 20.62 10.59
C ALA A 249 -13.38 19.85 11.83
N SER A 250 -13.29 20.54 12.97
CA SER A 250 -12.90 19.96 14.26
C SER A 250 -13.86 18.92 14.83
N GLU A 251 -15.10 18.90 14.35
CA GLU A 251 -16.14 17.97 14.81
C GLU A 251 -16.36 16.79 13.85
N HIS A 252 -15.75 16.78 12.69
CA HIS A 252 -15.92 15.71 11.69
C HIS A 252 -15.56 14.32 12.25
N TRP A 253 -14.73 14.23 13.30
CA TRP A 253 -14.40 12.97 13.95
C TRP A 253 -15.62 12.28 14.59
N TYR A 254 -16.69 13.02 14.96
CA TYR A 254 -17.95 12.44 15.42
C TYR A 254 -18.61 11.54 14.37
N ILE A 255 -18.36 11.82 13.07
CA ILE A 255 -18.81 10.98 11.97
C ILE A 255 -17.74 9.92 11.65
N TYR A 256 -16.48 10.35 11.47
CA TYR A 256 -15.44 9.45 10.97
C TYR A 256 -15.10 8.29 11.93
N LEU A 257 -15.03 8.55 13.26
CA LEU A 257 -14.66 7.52 14.21
C LEU A 257 -15.69 6.36 14.25
N PRO A 258 -16.99 6.60 14.51
CA PRO A 258 -17.95 5.50 14.55
C PRO A 258 -18.11 4.82 13.19
N VAL A 259 -18.12 5.58 12.10
CA VAL A 259 -18.17 5.04 10.73
C VAL A 259 -17.00 4.08 10.48
N PHE A 260 -15.78 4.48 10.82
CA PHE A 260 -14.58 3.68 10.58
C PHE A 260 -14.54 2.40 11.42
N LEU A 261 -14.93 2.51 12.70
CA LEU A 261 -15.03 1.35 13.59
C LEU A 261 -16.07 0.33 13.11
N LEU A 262 -17.26 0.81 12.74
CA LEU A 262 -18.31 -0.04 12.18
C LEU A 262 -17.89 -0.68 10.86
N ALA A 263 -17.21 0.08 9.99
CA ALA A 263 -16.71 -0.42 8.72
C ALA A 263 -15.69 -1.56 8.90
N ILE A 264 -14.74 -1.41 9.83
CA ILE A 264 -13.78 -2.48 10.15
C ILE A 264 -14.50 -3.73 10.68
N LEU A 265 -15.43 -3.57 11.62
CA LEU A 265 -16.18 -4.71 12.17
C LEU A 265 -16.97 -5.43 11.07
N THR A 266 -17.61 -4.66 10.18
CA THR A 266 -18.43 -5.23 9.10
C THR A 266 -17.61 -5.89 8.02
N MET A 267 -16.40 -5.40 7.68
CA MET A 267 -15.59 -6.02 6.62
C MET A 267 -15.06 -7.41 7.01
N VAL A 268 -14.79 -7.68 8.30
CA VAL A 268 -14.14 -8.91 8.76
C VAL A 268 -14.85 -10.21 8.31
N PRO A 269 -16.17 -10.35 8.46
CA PRO A 269 -16.88 -11.55 7.97
C PRO A 269 -16.72 -11.76 6.46
N PHE A 270 -16.68 -10.67 5.68
CA PHE A 270 -16.53 -10.76 4.22
C PHE A 270 -15.11 -11.10 3.78
N VAL A 271 -14.10 -10.64 4.51
CA VAL A 271 -12.71 -11.09 4.31
C VAL A 271 -12.59 -12.59 4.57
N ILE A 272 -13.22 -13.08 5.65
CA ILE A 272 -13.26 -14.51 5.96
C ILE A 272 -14.02 -15.29 4.87
N LEU A 273 -15.13 -14.76 4.38
CA LEU A 273 -15.89 -15.36 3.28
C LEU A 273 -15.05 -15.44 1.99
N ALA A 274 -14.34 -14.35 1.67
CA ALA A 274 -13.48 -14.27 0.49
C ALA A 274 -12.33 -15.30 0.55
N GLU A 275 -11.58 -15.32 1.66
CA GLU A 275 -10.38 -16.14 1.82
C GLU A 275 -10.71 -17.61 2.15
N LYS A 276 -11.47 -17.89 3.23
CA LYS A 276 -11.71 -19.26 3.70
C LYS A 276 -12.71 -20.01 2.82
N LYS A 277 -13.76 -19.36 2.33
CA LYS A 277 -14.76 -20.00 1.47
C LYS A 277 -14.46 -19.88 -0.03
N ARG A 278 -13.28 -19.40 -0.39
CA ARG A 278 -12.79 -19.31 -1.78
C ARG A 278 -13.72 -18.46 -2.69
N LYS A 279 -14.46 -17.50 -2.13
CA LYS A 279 -15.39 -16.62 -2.86
C LYS A 279 -14.79 -15.24 -3.13
N MET A 280 -13.48 -15.18 -3.43
CA MET A 280 -12.75 -13.92 -3.60
C MET A 280 -13.37 -13.04 -4.71
N LYS A 281 -13.57 -13.60 -5.92
CA LYS A 281 -14.09 -12.82 -7.05
C LYS A 281 -15.48 -12.23 -6.79
N PRO A 282 -16.52 -12.99 -6.40
CA PRO A 282 -17.85 -12.40 -6.15
C PRO A 282 -17.84 -11.37 -5.03
N VAL A 283 -17.10 -11.59 -3.94
CA VAL A 283 -16.95 -10.60 -2.86
C VAL A 283 -16.27 -9.34 -3.40
N PHE A 284 -15.17 -9.49 -4.12
CA PHE A 284 -14.43 -8.37 -4.71
C PHE A 284 -15.31 -7.50 -5.62
N LEU A 285 -16.05 -8.12 -6.56
CA LEU A 285 -16.96 -7.40 -7.45
C LEU A 285 -18.11 -6.71 -6.70
N SER A 286 -18.69 -7.38 -5.71
CA SER A 286 -19.76 -6.80 -4.89
C SER A 286 -19.30 -5.56 -4.14
N PHE A 287 -18.06 -5.55 -3.64
CA PHE A 287 -17.52 -4.42 -2.89
C PHE A 287 -17.05 -3.27 -3.79
N ILE A 288 -16.63 -3.54 -5.03
CA ILE A 288 -16.45 -2.48 -6.04
C ILE A 288 -17.78 -1.79 -6.31
N ALA A 289 -18.86 -2.56 -6.54
CA ALA A 289 -20.19 -2.03 -6.75
C ALA A 289 -20.66 -1.23 -5.52
N LEU A 290 -20.43 -1.73 -4.30
CA LEU A 290 -20.78 -1.06 -3.04
C LEU A 290 -20.12 0.33 -2.94
N VAL A 291 -18.83 0.44 -3.22
CA VAL A 291 -18.11 1.72 -3.22
C VAL A 291 -18.69 2.68 -4.25
N GLY A 292 -18.97 2.20 -5.48
CA GLY A 292 -19.59 3.00 -6.54
C GLY A 292 -20.97 3.50 -6.15
N ILE A 293 -21.83 2.64 -5.59
CA ILE A 293 -23.17 2.99 -5.10
C ILE A 293 -23.08 4.01 -3.96
N ALA A 294 -22.20 3.77 -2.99
CA ALA A 294 -22.01 4.66 -1.84
C ALA A 294 -21.63 6.08 -2.30
N LEU A 295 -20.66 6.21 -3.20
CA LEU A 295 -20.23 7.53 -3.69
C LEU A 295 -21.28 8.20 -4.58
N SER A 296 -21.94 7.45 -5.47
CA SER A 296 -23.02 7.99 -6.28
C SER A 296 -24.22 8.43 -5.43
N GLY A 297 -24.46 7.75 -4.31
CA GLY A 297 -25.54 8.08 -3.37
C GLY A 297 -25.40 9.46 -2.72
N PHE A 298 -24.19 10.03 -2.66
CA PHE A 298 -23.98 11.39 -2.16
C PHE A 298 -24.69 12.47 -2.97
N ILE A 299 -25.02 12.20 -4.23
CA ILE A 299 -25.78 13.15 -5.08
C ILE A 299 -27.17 13.41 -4.51
N SER A 300 -27.82 12.39 -3.94
CA SER A 300 -29.19 12.46 -3.43
C SER A 300 -29.31 12.51 -1.92
N LEU A 301 -28.45 11.80 -1.21
CA LEU A 301 -28.51 11.64 0.26
C LEU A 301 -27.44 12.41 1.02
N GLY A 302 -26.48 13.06 0.33
CA GLY A 302 -25.35 13.75 0.94
C GLY A 302 -25.70 15.04 1.71
N THR A 303 -26.96 15.45 1.73
CA THR A 303 -27.43 16.68 2.40
C THR A 303 -27.91 16.47 3.84
N THR A 304 -28.00 15.22 4.29
CA THR A 304 -28.49 14.89 5.63
C THR A 304 -27.40 14.17 6.44
N PHE A 305 -27.41 14.37 7.77
CA PHE A 305 -26.43 13.70 8.66
C PHE A 305 -26.46 12.18 8.51
N TRP A 306 -27.60 11.55 8.55
CA TRP A 306 -27.71 10.09 8.44
C TRP A 306 -27.39 9.59 7.03
N GLY A 307 -27.68 10.39 5.98
CA GLY A 307 -27.26 10.08 4.62
C GLY A 307 -25.74 10.06 4.49
N VAL A 308 -25.07 11.11 4.94
CA VAL A 308 -23.60 11.20 4.95
C VAL A 308 -22.98 10.06 5.79
N PHE A 309 -23.53 9.83 7.00
CA PHE A 309 -23.05 8.76 7.89
C PHE A 309 -23.14 7.39 7.22
N PHE A 310 -24.30 7.04 6.67
CA PHE A 310 -24.54 5.75 6.05
C PHE A 310 -23.71 5.55 4.77
N LEU A 311 -23.61 6.59 3.92
CA LEU A 311 -22.83 6.52 2.69
C LEU A 311 -21.33 6.39 2.98
N LEU A 312 -20.80 7.11 3.96
CA LEU A 312 -19.41 6.96 4.41
C LEU A 312 -19.17 5.58 5.03
N TYR A 313 -20.13 5.05 5.79
CA TYR A 313 -20.03 3.70 6.34
C TYR A 313 -19.93 2.64 5.23
N LEU A 314 -20.77 2.71 4.21
CA LEU A 314 -20.71 1.82 3.06
C LEU A 314 -19.40 1.97 2.28
N PHE A 315 -18.98 3.24 2.05
CA PHE A 315 -17.73 3.54 1.36
C PHE A 315 -16.52 2.96 2.09
N PHE A 316 -16.36 3.24 3.39
CA PHE A 316 -15.21 2.73 4.15
C PHE A 316 -15.26 1.22 4.37
N THR A 317 -16.44 0.61 4.46
CA THR A 317 -16.57 -0.85 4.48
C THR A 317 -16.02 -1.46 3.19
N GLY A 318 -16.41 -0.90 2.05
CA GLY A 318 -15.91 -1.32 0.74
C GLY A 318 -14.42 -1.02 0.56
N PHE A 319 -14.02 0.19 0.89
CA PHE A 319 -12.63 0.63 0.77
C PHE A 319 -11.67 -0.25 1.58
N ASN A 320 -11.94 -0.47 2.87
CA ASN A 320 -11.07 -1.26 3.73
C ASN A 320 -10.95 -2.72 3.28
N LEU A 321 -12.06 -3.33 2.82
CA LEU A 321 -12.01 -4.70 2.30
C LEU A 321 -11.18 -4.77 1.01
N LEU A 322 -11.40 -3.84 0.07
CA LEU A 322 -10.68 -3.82 -1.21
C LEU A 322 -9.20 -3.50 -1.01
N GLU A 323 -8.87 -2.56 -0.10
CA GLU A 323 -7.50 -2.22 0.27
C GLU A 323 -6.74 -3.40 0.90
N ALA A 324 -7.43 -4.23 1.71
CA ALA A 324 -6.84 -5.43 2.30
C ALA A 324 -6.68 -6.57 1.28
N THR A 325 -7.61 -6.71 0.33
CA THR A 325 -7.63 -7.85 -0.60
C THR A 325 -6.75 -7.65 -1.83
N LEU A 326 -6.63 -6.42 -2.36
CA LEU A 326 -5.85 -6.12 -3.56
C LEU A 326 -4.37 -6.53 -3.44
N PRO A 327 -3.61 -6.13 -2.39
CA PRO A 327 -2.20 -6.55 -2.25
C PRO A 327 -2.06 -8.07 -2.07
N SER A 328 -3.02 -8.71 -1.37
CA SER A 328 -3.07 -10.16 -1.23
C SER A 328 -3.19 -10.85 -2.59
N MET A 329 -4.05 -10.32 -3.48
CA MET A 329 -4.25 -10.85 -4.82
C MET A 329 -3.01 -10.63 -5.71
N ILE A 330 -2.38 -9.44 -5.67
CA ILE A 330 -1.11 -9.19 -6.37
C ILE A 330 -0.07 -10.23 -5.95
N SER A 331 0.12 -10.43 -4.65
CA SER A 331 1.10 -11.39 -4.12
C SER A 331 0.82 -12.85 -4.54
N LYS A 332 -0.45 -13.21 -4.74
CA LYS A 332 -0.85 -14.55 -5.21
C LYS A 332 -0.66 -14.74 -6.71
N ILE A 333 -0.88 -13.69 -7.51
CA ILE A 333 -0.83 -13.74 -8.99
C ILE A 333 0.57 -13.47 -9.50
N ALA A 334 1.31 -12.54 -8.90
CA ALA A 334 2.66 -12.19 -9.34
C ALA A 334 3.58 -13.41 -9.37
N PRO A 335 4.46 -13.52 -10.39
CA PRO A 335 5.51 -14.54 -10.40
C PRO A 335 6.33 -14.47 -9.12
N PRO A 336 6.76 -15.60 -8.54
CA PRO A 336 7.48 -15.63 -7.27
C PRO A 336 8.74 -14.77 -7.25
N ASP A 337 9.47 -14.74 -8.37
CA ASP A 337 10.71 -13.99 -8.61
C ASP A 337 10.48 -12.49 -8.88
N LEU A 338 9.23 -12.06 -9.08
CA LEU A 338 8.87 -10.68 -9.45
C LEU A 338 7.87 -10.01 -8.51
N LYS A 339 7.64 -10.56 -7.32
CA LYS A 339 6.68 -10.00 -6.35
C LYS A 339 7.02 -8.57 -5.97
N GLY A 340 8.29 -8.26 -5.69
CA GLY A 340 8.73 -6.91 -5.38
C GLY A 340 8.49 -5.93 -6.54
N THR A 341 8.74 -6.38 -7.78
CA THR A 341 8.46 -5.59 -8.99
C THR A 341 6.96 -5.33 -9.17
N ALA A 342 6.12 -6.36 -9.02
CA ALA A 342 4.67 -6.24 -9.11
C ALA A 342 4.11 -5.30 -8.03
N MET A 343 4.58 -5.40 -6.79
CA MET A 343 4.19 -4.50 -5.69
C MET A 343 4.67 -3.06 -5.93
N GLY A 344 5.82 -2.86 -6.55
CA GLY A 344 6.31 -1.53 -6.93
C GLY A 344 5.41 -0.85 -7.97
N ILE A 345 5.01 -1.58 -9.02
CA ILE A 345 4.08 -1.10 -10.05
C ILE A 345 2.71 -0.83 -9.44
N TYR A 346 2.20 -1.73 -8.61
CA TYR A 346 0.96 -1.57 -7.85
C TYR A 346 0.96 -0.29 -7.02
N SER A 347 2.02 -0.03 -6.25
CA SER A 347 2.14 1.19 -5.44
C SER A 347 2.24 2.45 -6.31
N THR A 348 2.89 2.38 -7.47
CA THR A 348 2.93 3.48 -8.44
C THR A 348 1.53 3.78 -8.96
N ALA A 349 0.75 2.77 -9.34
CA ALA A 349 -0.64 2.90 -9.78
C ALA A 349 -1.52 3.50 -8.66
N GLN A 350 -1.33 3.07 -7.41
CA GLN A 350 -1.99 3.61 -6.23
C GLN A 350 -1.81 5.13 -6.09
N PHE A 351 -0.57 5.59 -6.14
CA PHE A 351 -0.26 7.02 -5.98
C PHE A 351 -0.66 7.86 -7.20
N LEU A 352 -0.59 7.30 -8.41
CA LEU A 352 -1.14 7.94 -9.61
C LEU A 352 -2.67 8.08 -9.51
N GLY A 353 -3.37 7.07 -9.00
CA GLY A 353 -4.80 7.15 -8.73
C GLY A 353 -5.14 8.28 -7.76
N ALA A 354 -4.40 8.38 -6.66
CA ALA A 354 -4.57 9.47 -5.71
C ALA A 354 -4.34 10.85 -6.35
N PHE A 355 -3.33 10.99 -7.22
CA PHE A 355 -3.07 12.24 -7.95
C PHE A 355 -4.21 12.59 -8.90
N VAL A 356 -4.63 11.66 -9.74
CA VAL A 356 -5.71 11.88 -10.72
C VAL A 356 -7.04 12.16 -10.01
N GLY A 357 -7.30 11.46 -8.89
CA GLY A 357 -8.50 11.65 -8.08
C GLY A 357 -8.60 13.04 -7.49
N GLY A 358 -7.56 13.51 -6.79
CA GLY A 358 -7.58 14.82 -6.14
C GLY A 358 -7.56 15.97 -7.13
N THR A 359 -6.68 15.90 -8.13
CA THR A 359 -6.59 16.96 -9.17
C THR A 359 -7.86 17.02 -10.03
N GLY A 360 -8.38 15.84 -10.45
CA GLY A 360 -9.62 15.75 -11.23
C GLY A 360 -10.84 16.22 -10.43
N ALA A 361 -10.95 15.86 -9.15
CA ALA A 361 -12.03 16.34 -8.30
C ALA A 361 -11.97 17.86 -8.12
N GLY A 362 -10.78 18.43 -7.88
CA GLY A 362 -10.62 19.87 -7.76
C GLY A 362 -11.03 20.63 -9.02
N LEU A 363 -10.68 20.09 -10.22
CA LEU A 363 -11.07 20.64 -11.50
C LEU A 363 -12.60 20.60 -11.68
N LEU A 364 -13.21 19.44 -11.41
CA LEU A 364 -14.64 19.22 -11.57
C LEU A 364 -15.47 20.07 -10.60
N VAL A 365 -15.05 20.20 -9.35
CA VAL A 365 -15.73 21.10 -8.39
C VAL A 365 -15.73 22.55 -8.89
N GLY A 366 -14.60 23.01 -9.41
CA GLY A 366 -14.48 24.38 -9.91
C GLY A 366 -15.35 24.70 -11.12
N SER A 367 -15.60 23.70 -11.98
CA SER A 367 -16.33 23.89 -13.24
C SER A 367 -17.81 23.47 -13.15
N TYR A 368 -18.14 22.44 -12.38
CA TYR A 368 -19.47 21.79 -12.41
C TYR A 368 -20.07 21.53 -11.02
N GLY A 369 -19.37 21.94 -9.96
CA GLY A 369 -19.81 21.74 -8.57
C GLY A 369 -19.56 20.33 -8.02
N SER A 370 -19.89 20.15 -6.75
CA SER A 370 -19.54 18.93 -5.97
C SER A 370 -20.20 17.64 -6.50
N ALA A 371 -21.41 17.71 -7.07
CA ALA A 371 -22.10 16.54 -7.61
C ALA A 371 -21.32 15.86 -8.75
N SER A 372 -20.59 16.64 -9.55
CA SER A 372 -19.78 16.11 -10.67
C SER A 372 -18.67 15.16 -10.20
N VAL A 373 -18.13 15.36 -9.00
CA VAL A 373 -17.10 14.49 -8.43
C VAL A 373 -17.67 13.11 -8.08
N PHE A 374 -18.90 13.07 -7.57
CA PHE A 374 -19.55 11.78 -7.27
C PHE A 374 -19.91 11.02 -8.56
N ILE A 375 -20.30 11.72 -9.63
CA ILE A 375 -20.45 11.13 -10.97
C ILE A 375 -19.11 10.58 -11.47
N TYR A 376 -18.05 11.34 -11.35
CA TYR A 376 -16.68 10.92 -11.70
C TYR A 376 -16.26 9.65 -10.96
N CYS A 377 -16.50 9.58 -9.64
CA CYS A 377 -16.24 8.39 -8.84
C CYS A 377 -17.13 7.20 -9.27
N GLY A 378 -18.39 7.44 -9.57
CA GLY A 378 -19.32 6.42 -10.09
C GLY A 378 -18.85 5.84 -11.43
N ILE A 379 -18.37 6.69 -12.35
CA ILE A 379 -17.79 6.27 -13.63
C ILE A 379 -16.52 5.44 -13.39
N ALA A 380 -15.62 5.89 -12.51
CA ALA A 380 -14.41 5.16 -12.17
C ALA A 380 -14.72 3.77 -11.57
N ALA A 381 -15.72 3.68 -10.68
CA ALA A 381 -16.17 2.42 -10.11
C ALA A 381 -16.79 1.50 -11.18
N LEU A 382 -17.59 2.04 -12.09
CA LEU A 382 -18.19 1.28 -13.19
C LEU A 382 -17.10 0.72 -14.13
N LEU A 383 -16.15 1.55 -14.54
CA LEU A 383 -15.03 1.11 -15.38
C LEU A 383 -14.20 0.04 -14.68
N TRP A 384 -13.94 0.21 -13.38
CA TRP A 384 -13.24 -0.81 -12.60
C TRP A 384 -14.05 -2.11 -12.53
N LEU A 385 -15.37 -2.04 -12.30
CA LEU A 385 -16.23 -3.21 -12.24
C LEU A 385 -16.22 -3.97 -13.58
N LEU A 386 -16.28 -3.26 -14.71
CA LEU A 386 -16.20 -3.85 -16.06
C LEU A 386 -14.85 -4.56 -16.29
N VAL A 387 -13.73 -3.92 -15.92
CA VAL A 387 -12.40 -4.51 -16.04
C VAL A 387 -12.25 -5.73 -15.13
N ALA A 388 -12.73 -5.64 -13.89
CA ALA A 388 -12.66 -6.71 -12.90
C ALA A 388 -13.59 -7.88 -13.20
N TRP A 389 -14.69 -7.67 -13.94
CA TRP A 389 -15.62 -8.73 -14.33
C TRP A 389 -14.92 -9.85 -15.12
N GLY A 390 -13.99 -9.46 -16.02
CA GLY A 390 -13.19 -10.39 -16.80
C GLY A 390 -12.06 -11.09 -16.02
N MET A 391 -11.87 -10.79 -14.74
CA MET A 391 -10.82 -11.37 -13.91
C MET A 391 -11.04 -12.87 -13.69
N ARG A 392 -9.97 -13.66 -13.79
CA ARG A 392 -9.99 -15.07 -13.40
C ARG A 392 -9.99 -15.18 -11.87
N PRO A 393 -10.76 -16.10 -11.28
CA PRO A 393 -10.68 -16.34 -9.85
C PRO A 393 -9.22 -16.63 -9.46
N PRO A 394 -8.66 -15.93 -8.46
CA PRO A 394 -7.28 -16.22 -8.05
C PRO A 394 -7.21 -17.65 -7.53
N LYS A 395 -6.20 -18.38 -8.01
CA LYS A 395 -5.91 -19.72 -7.49
C LYS A 395 -5.52 -19.59 -6.00
N HIS A 396 -6.00 -20.52 -5.17
CA HIS A 396 -5.67 -20.52 -3.73
C HIS A 396 -4.27 -21.10 -3.50
N LEU A 397 -3.27 -20.43 -4.06
CA LEU A 397 -1.89 -20.83 -3.96
C LEU A 397 -1.24 -20.13 -2.77
N THR A 398 -0.41 -20.88 -2.06
CA THR A 398 0.48 -20.35 -1.03
C THR A 398 1.90 -20.33 -1.60
N SER A 399 2.61 -19.23 -1.39
CA SER A 399 4.03 -19.20 -1.68
C SER A 399 4.80 -19.93 -0.59
N ARG A 400 5.66 -20.85 -1.00
CA ARG A 400 6.60 -21.56 -0.14
C ARG A 400 8.01 -21.30 -0.63
N LEU A 401 8.92 -21.11 0.27
CA LEU A 401 10.31 -20.82 0.01
C LEU A 401 11.12 -21.96 0.57
N GLU A 402 11.93 -22.59 -0.28
CA GLU A 402 12.79 -23.71 0.14
C GLU A 402 14.25 -23.34 -0.10
N ASN A 403 15.09 -23.64 0.87
CA ASN A 403 16.52 -23.39 0.80
C ASN A 403 17.20 -24.48 -0.03
N ILE A 404 17.94 -24.07 -1.05
CA ILE A 404 18.63 -24.95 -1.99
C ILE A 404 20.17 -24.71 -2.05
N ARG A 405 20.73 -24.02 -1.03
CA ARG A 405 22.17 -23.68 -1.02
C ARG A 405 23.09 -24.92 -0.95
N ASP A 406 22.53 -26.02 -0.46
CA ASP A 406 23.16 -27.32 -0.36
C ASP A 406 23.03 -28.18 -1.62
N ILE A 407 22.30 -27.70 -2.64
CA ILE A 407 22.16 -28.35 -3.95
C ILE A 407 23.21 -27.80 -4.91
N PRO A 408 23.96 -28.67 -5.63
CA PRO A 408 24.94 -28.26 -6.63
C PRO A 408 24.33 -27.41 -7.76
N LYS A 409 25.02 -26.34 -8.19
CA LYS A 409 24.52 -25.41 -9.21
C LYS A 409 24.24 -26.03 -10.57
N ASP A 410 24.99 -27.06 -10.95
CA ASP A 410 24.83 -27.82 -12.18
C ASP A 410 23.50 -28.58 -12.27
N ARG A 411 22.85 -28.85 -11.13
CA ARG A 411 21.57 -29.56 -11.02
C ARG A 411 20.34 -28.67 -10.90
N MET A 412 20.56 -27.40 -10.59
CA MET A 412 19.45 -26.45 -10.37
C MET A 412 18.49 -26.29 -11.55
N PRO A 413 18.92 -26.38 -12.83
CA PRO A 413 17.98 -26.36 -13.96
C PRO A 413 17.00 -27.54 -13.96
N LEU A 414 17.44 -28.73 -13.55
CA LEU A 414 16.59 -29.93 -13.50
C LEU A 414 15.65 -29.94 -12.28
N LEU A 415 16.01 -29.21 -11.23
CA LEU A 415 15.23 -29.13 -10.00
C LEU A 415 13.85 -28.51 -10.25
N SER A 416 13.76 -27.49 -11.08
CA SER A 416 12.49 -26.82 -11.40
C SER A 416 11.47 -27.79 -12.00
N ASP A 417 11.88 -28.62 -12.96
CA ASP A 417 10.99 -29.57 -13.65
C ASP A 417 10.52 -30.67 -12.71
N GLN A 418 11.41 -31.17 -11.84
CA GLN A 418 11.02 -32.18 -10.86
C GLN A 418 10.10 -31.64 -9.75
N LEU A 419 10.32 -30.42 -9.31
CA LEU A 419 9.43 -29.75 -8.35
C LEU A 419 8.03 -29.55 -8.94
N LEU A 420 7.93 -29.25 -10.25
CA LEU A 420 6.64 -29.14 -10.93
C LEU A 420 5.92 -30.50 -11.10
N ALA A 421 6.64 -31.61 -11.04
CA ALA A 421 6.04 -32.94 -11.06
C ALA A 421 5.41 -33.36 -9.71
N VAL A 422 5.72 -32.65 -8.61
CA VAL A 422 5.15 -32.94 -7.29
C VAL A 422 3.67 -32.52 -7.24
N PRO A 423 2.74 -33.39 -6.83
CA PRO A 423 1.34 -33.05 -6.70
C PRO A 423 1.13 -31.83 -5.81
N GLY A 424 0.37 -30.85 -6.31
CA GLY A 424 0.10 -29.61 -5.60
C GLY A 424 1.13 -28.48 -5.80
N VAL A 425 2.26 -28.71 -6.45
CA VAL A 425 3.16 -27.67 -6.92
C VAL A 425 2.67 -27.17 -8.28
N ILE A 426 2.33 -25.89 -8.36
CA ILE A 426 1.76 -25.26 -9.58
C ILE A 426 2.81 -24.44 -10.32
N GLU A 427 3.75 -23.86 -9.58
CA GLU A 427 4.82 -23.02 -10.11
C GLU A 427 6.07 -23.22 -9.26
N ALA A 428 7.22 -23.42 -9.89
CA ALA A 428 8.51 -23.55 -9.25
C ALA A 428 9.52 -22.66 -9.99
N VAL A 429 10.16 -21.76 -9.26
CA VAL A 429 11.21 -20.88 -9.78
C VAL A 429 12.45 -21.05 -8.91
N VAL A 430 13.49 -21.62 -9.49
CA VAL A 430 14.80 -21.81 -8.84
C VAL A 430 15.64 -20.57 -9.11
N VAL A 431 16.12 -19.92 -8.04
CA VAL A 431 17.00 -18.74 -8.10
C VAL A 431 18.35 -19.10 -7.48
N PRO A 432 19.31 -19.56 -8.30
CA PRO A 432 20.61 -20.04 -7.82
C PRO A 432 21.41 -19.01 -7.03
N ASP A 433 21.32 -17.74 -7.43
CA ASP A 433 22.06 -16.65 -6.80
C ASP A 433 21.55 -16.31 -5.40
N ASP A 434 20.26 -16.47 -5.16
CA ASP A 434 19.63 -16.31 -3.84
C ASP A 434 19.76 -17.60 -3.00
N GLY A 435 20.05 -18.74 -3.63
CA GLY A 435 20.13 -20.06 -3.00
C GLY A 435 18.76 -20.57 -2.53
N VAL A 436 17.68 -20.21 -3.26
CA VAL A 436 16.30 -20.55 -2.89
C VAL A 436 15.49 -21.02 -4.09
N ALA A 437 14.51 -21.88 -3.81
CA ALA A 437 13.43 -22.21 -4.73
C ALA A 437 12.12 -21.60 -4.23
N TYR A 438 11.52 -20.77 -5.08
CA TYR A 438 10.20 -20.20 -4.85
C TYR A 438 9.14 -21.11 -5.44
N LEU A 439 8.25 -21.61 -4.60
CA LEU A 439 7.16 -22.51 -5.02
C LEU A 439 5.81 -21.81 -4.82
N LYS A 440 4.89 -22.00 -5.76
CA LYS A 440 3.45 -21.78 -5.53
C LYS A 440 2.76 -23.11 -5.42
N VAL A 441 2.16 -23.36 -4.28
CA VAL A 441 1.57 -24.65 -3.95
C VAL A 441 0.10 -24.53 -3.58
N ASP A 442 -0.72 -25.46 -4.04
CA ASP A 442 -2.07 -25.66 -3.52
C ASP A 442 -1.98 -26.54 -2.27
N ARG A 443 -2.23 -25.96 -1.10
CA ARG A 443 -2.13 -26.67 0.19
C ARG A 443 -3.05 -27.87 0.34
N LEU A 444 -4.12 -27.95 -0.46
CA LEU A 444 -5.04 -29.10 -0.39
C LEU A 444 -4.56 -30.29 -1.22
N LEU A 445 -3.71 -30.02 -2.20
CA LEU A 445 -3.19 -31.03 -3.12
C LEU A 445 -1.72 -31.35 -2.86
N LEU A 446 -1.05 -30.49 -2.07
CA LEU A 446 0.38 -30.66 -1.80
C LEU A 446 0.64 -31.90 -0.95
N ASP A 447 1.51 -32.76 -1.46
CA ASP A 447 2.12 -33.84 -0.72
C ASP A 447 3.49 -33.39 -0.18
N ASP A 448 3.53 -33.06 1.10
CA ASP A 448 4.74 -32.58 1.78
C ASP A 448 5.86 -33.64 1.82
N GLU A 449 5.50 -34.95 1.86
CA GLU A 449 6.47 -36.06 1.87
C GLU A 449 7.14 -36.15 0.48
N THR A 450 6.34 -36.20 -0.58
CA THR A 450 6.85 -36.22 -1.97
C THR A 450 7.70 -34.97 -2.26
N LEU A 451 7.31 -33.79 -1.77
CA LEU A 451 8.11 -32.58 -1.93
C LEU A 451 9.46 -32.68 -1.20
N SER A 452 9.45 -33.16 0.04
CA SER A 452 10.68 -33.36 0.82
C SER A 452 11.63 -34.38 0.16
N ASP A 453 11.08 -35.46 -0.36
CA ASP A 453 11.86 -36.50 -1.05
C ASP A 453 12.43 -36.02 -2.38
N ALA A 454 11.70 -35.18 -3.12
CA ALA A 454 12.23 -34.52 -4.31
C ALA A 454 13.47 -33.69 -3.98
N PHE A 455 13.46 -32.91 -2.90
CA PHE A 455 14.64 -32.15 -2.46
C PHE A 455 15.79 -33.06 -1.97
N LYS A 456 15.49 -34.13 -1.22
CA LYS A 456 16.52 -35.08 -0.75
C LYS A 456 17.23 -35.77 -1.91
N ALA A 457 16.48 -36.18 -2.93
CA ALA A 457 17.05 -36.82 -4.12
C ALA A 457 18.11 -35.94 -4.82
N PHE A 458 17.95 -34.61 -4.80
CA PHE A 458 18.94 -33.68 -5.36
C PHE A 458 20.11 -33.41 -4.44
N ARG A 459 19.92 -33.48 -3.12
CA ARG A 459 21.00 -33.32 -2.12
C ARG A 459 21.93 -34.52 -2.09
N ASP A 460 21.35 -35.73 -2.12
CA ASP A 460 22.07 -37.00 -1.89
C ASP A 460 22.59 -37.65 -3.18
N ALA A 461 22.20 -37.17 -4.36
CA ALA A 461 22.67 -37.76 -5.61
C ALA A 461 24.20 -37.55 -5.80
N PRO A 462 24.96 -38.58 -6.31
CA PRO A 462 26.39 -38.47 -6.52
C PRO A 462 26.73 -37.36 -7.53
N LYS A 463 27.87 -36.66 -7.31
CA LYS A 463 28.33 -35.61 -8.24
C LYS A 463 28.44 -36.19 -9.65
N VAL A 464 27.85 -35.51 -10.63
CA VAL A 464 28.03 -35.87 -12.04
C VAL A 464 29.53 -35.67 -12.35
N PRO A 465 30.23 -36.66 -12.89
CA PRO A 465 31.62 -36.44 -13.33
C PRO A 465 31.66 -35.34 -14.37
N SER A 466 32.55 -34.38 -14.18
CA SER A 466 32.84 -33.28 -15.09
C SER A 466 33.41 -33.72 -16.42
#